data_4569d9f79ed30b75b2c3d8695a74fafd
#
_entry.id   4569d9f79ed30b75b2c3d8695a74fafd
#
_cell.length_a   1.000
_cell.length_b   1.000
_cell.length_c   1.000
_cell.angle_alpha   90.00
_cell.angle_beta   90.00
_cell.angle_gamma   90.00
#
_symmetry.space_group_name_H-M   'P 1'
#
loop_
_entity.id
_entity.type
_entity.pdbx_description
1 polymer ?
#
loop_
_entity_poly.entity_id
_entity_poly.type
_entity_poly.pdbx_seq_one_letter_code
_entity_poly.pdbx_strand_id
1 'polypeptide(L)'
;MLAKMRKGESLKWDIIVVGGGITGAGVLREATRRGYSALLLEQQDFSWGTSSRSSKMVHGGLRYLAAGDVKLTKESVVERERLLKEAPGLVNRIAFYFSFRKGLWPGRWAMTVILGIYDFLAGINDHRYCNNKVLQQQFSGLNNTNLKGASCYTDAMVDDSRLVLRVLHDCVNQGASILNYTKVSDLVIEQDRVTGVFIEDSENDQLIKLSASAVINATGAWADRLRNRVN
;
A
#
# COMPACT_ATOMS: atom_id res chain seq x y z
N MET A 1 -19.43 6.70 18.30
CA MET A 1 -18.30 7.63 18.54
C MET A 1 -18.66 9.03 18.16
N LEU A 2 -19.04 9.34 16.91
CA LEU A 2 -19.48 10.68 16.46
C LEU A 2 -20.55 11.30 17.36
N ALA A 3 -21.57 10.54 17.79
CA ALA A 3 -22.60 11.03 18.71
C ALA A 3 -22.06 11.52 20.07
N LYS A 4 -20.98 10.93 20.58
CA LYS A 4 -20.32 11.41 21.80
C LYS A 4 -19.51 12.67 21.53
N MET A 5 -18.83 12.76 20.38
CA MET A 5 -18.10 13.95 19.95
C MET A 5 -19.05 15.15 19.78
N ARG A 6 -20.24 14.93 19.17
CA ARG A 6 -21.29 15.96 19.04
C ARG A 6 -21.83 16.47 20.37
N LYS A 7 -21.82 15.65 21.41
CA LYS A 7 -22.23 16.03 22.78
C LYS A 7 -21.16 16.78 23.56
N GLY A 8 -20.01 17.09 22.94
CA GLY A 8 -18.91 17.79 23.58
C GLY A 8 -18.16 16.93 24.60
N GLU A 9 -18.34 15.60 24.61
CA GLU A 9 -17.50 14.74 25.41
C GLU A 9 -16.04 14.86 24.98
N SER A 10 -15.16 15.31 25.90
CA SER A 10 -13.73 15.45 25.62
C SER A 10 -13.09 14.07 25.43
N LEU A 11 -13.02 13.64 24.17
CA LEU A 11 -12.27 12.45 23.80
C LEU A 11 -10.84 12.86 23.49
N LYS A 12 -9.90 12.36 24.29
CA LYS A 12 -8.48 12.58 24.08
C LYS A 12 -7.85 11.30 23.52
N TRP A 13 -7.08 11.48 22.46
CA TRP A 13 -6.35 10.42 21.80
C TRP A 13 -4.85 10.59 22.03
N ASP A 14 -4.09 9.50 22.07
CA ASP A 14 -2.63 9.61 22.01
C ASP A 14 -2.21 10.01 20.60
N ILE A 15 -2.83 9.39 19.58
CA ILE A 15 -2.49 9.63 18.18
C ILE A 15 -3.76 9.80 17.33
N ILE A 16 -3.79 10.86 16.53
CA ILE A 16 -4.74 11.00 15.42
C ILE A 16 -3.99 10.84 14.10
N VAL A 17 -4.44 9.90 13.26
CA VAL A 17 -3.91 9.67 11.91
C VAL A 17 -4.87 10.26 10.89
N VAL A 18 -4.40 11.16 10.04
CA VAL A 18 -5.20 11.79 8.98
C VAL A 18 -4.88 11.13 7.64
N GLY A 19 -5.86 10.44 7.08
CA GLY A 19 -5.77 9.72 5.81
C GLY A 19 -5.93 8.20 5.96
N GLY A 20 -6.93 7.63 5.28
CA GLY A 20 -7.34 6.23 5.35
C GLY A 20 -6.77 5.35 4.22
N GLY A 21 -5.61 5.71 3.65
CA GLY A 21 -4.84 4.88 2.72
C GLY A 21 -3.95 3.87 3.43
N ILE A 22 -3.14 3.13 2.65
CA ILE A 22 -2.25 2.08 3.20
C ILE A 22 -1.24 2.62 4.21
N THR A 23 -0.73 3.84 4.00
CA THR A 23 0.20 4.48 4.94
C THR A 23 -0.48 4.76 6.27
N GLY A 24 -1.67 5.38 6.24
CA GLY A 24 -2.42 5.66 7.47
C GLY A 24 -2.84 4.39 8.20
N ALA A 25 -3.29 3.37 7.47
CA ALA A 25 -3.61 2.06 8.04
C ALA A 25 -2.39 1.42 8.71
N GLY A 26 -1.21 1.50 8.08
CA GLY A 26 0.05 0.99 8.65
C GLY A 26 0.46 1.74 9.93
N VAL A 27 0.35 3.06 9.93
CA VAL A 27 0.62 3.90 11.12
C VAL A 27 -0.35 3.57 12.24
N LEU A 28 -1.66 3.46 11.95
CA LEU A 28 -2.67 3.10 12.93
C LEU A 28 -2.37 1.72 13.55
N ARG A 29 -2.02 0.74 12.70
CA ARG A 29 -1.66 -0.62 13.17
C ARG A 29 -0.48 -0.58 14.14
N GLU A 30 0.57 0.14 13.81
CA GLU A 30 1.75 0.21 14.68
C GLU A 30 1.45 0.95 15.99
N ALA A 31 0.68 2.05 15.94
CA ALA A 31 0.23 2.76 17.12
C ALA A 31 -0.58 1.86 18.06
N THR A 32 -1.57 1.14 17.51
CA THR A 32 -2.44 0.25 18.27
C THR A 32 -1.65 -0.91 18.89
N ARG A 33 -0.73 -1.52 18.14
CA ARG A 33 0.12 -2.61 18.64
C ARG A 33 1.03 -2.18 19.80
N ARG A 34 1.38 -0.90 19.86
CA ARG A 34 2.14 -0.30 20.98
C ARG A 34 1.27 0.14 22.14
N GLY A 35 -0.04 -0.07 22.08
CA GLY A 35 -0.98 0.26 23.15
C GLY A 35 -1.43 1.71 23.19
N TYR A 36 -1.16 2.51 22.15
CA TYR A 36 -1.67 3.87 22.06
C TYR A 36 -3.16 3.88 21.72
N SER A 37 -3.92 4.79 22.36
CA SER A 37 -5.27 5.14 21.91
C SER A 37 -5.17 5.90 20.58
N ALA A 38 -5.66 5.31 19.50
CA ALA A 38 -5.46 5.85 18.17
C ALA A 38 -6.78 5.98 17.39
N LEU A 39 -6.91 7.13 16.70
CA LEU A 39 -8.04 7.45 15.81
C LEU A 39 -7.52 7.70 14.41
N LEU A 40 -8.14 7.07 13.40
CA LEU A 40 -7.89 7.40 12.00
C LEU A 40 -9.11 8.11 11.41
N LEU A 41 -8.84 9.21 10.70
CA LEU A 41 -9.83 10.04 10.02
C LEU A 41 -9.59 10.04 8.52
N GLU A 42 -10.64 9.75 7.72
CA GLU A 42 -10.60 9.79 6.27
C GLU A 42 -11.79 10.60 5.73
N GLN A 43 -11.50 11.54 4.82
CA GLN A 43 -12.51 12.43 4.27
C GLN A 43 -13.47 11.77 3.28
N GLN A 44 -13.04 10.70 2.64
CA GLN A 44 -13.81 9.89 1.70
C GLN A 44 -14.01 8.49 2.27
N ASP A 45 -14.20 7.49 1.42
CA ASP A 45 -14.14 6.11 1.86
C ASP A 45 -12.68 5.65 2.05
N PHE A 46 -12.48 4.64 2.88
CA PHE A 46 -11.15 4.08 3.09
C PHE A 46 -10.54 3.60 1.78
N SER A 47 -9.24 3.80 1.64
CA SER A 47 -8.50 3.45 0.41
C SER A 47 -8.91 4.24 -0.84
N TRP A 48 -9.73 5.26 -0.75
CA TRP A 48 -10.26 6.00 -1.90
C TRP A 48 -9.17 6.58 -2.82
N GLY A 49 -8.05 7.00 -2.30
CA GLY A 49 -6.95 7.62 -3.04
C GLY A 49 -6.09 6.62 -3.82
N THR A 50 -4.78 6.80 -3.78
CA THR A 50 -3.78 5.97 -4.48
C THR A 50 -3.87 4.49 -4.10
N SER A 51 -4.29 4.19 -2.87
CA SER A 51 -4.33 2.83 -2.32
C SER A 51 -5.41 1.92 -2.94
N SER A 52 -6.27 2.43 -3.82
CA SER A 52 -7.18 1.63 -4.66
C SER A 52 -6.88 1.76 -6.15
N ARG A 53 -5.91 2.59 -6.52
CA ARG A 53 -5.56 2.94 -7.90
C ARG A 53 -4.12 2.58 -8.25
N SER A 54 -3.57 1.58 -7.56
CA SER A 54 -2.24 1.04 -7.83
C SER A 54 -2.24 0.12 -9.06
N SER A 55 -1.07 -0.33 -9.48
CA SER A 55 -0.95 -1.39 -10.49
C SER A 55 -1.43 -2.77 -9.99
N LYS A 56 -1.85 -2.87 -8.74
CA LYS A 56 -2.26 -4.11 -8.04
C LYS A 56 -1.18 -5.19 -7.99
N MET A 57 0.05 -4.80 -8.21
CA MET A 57 1.20 -5.72 -8.19
C MET A 57 1.97 -5.59 -6.89
N VAL A 58 2.19 -6.73 -6.25
CA VAL A 58 3.18 -6.89 -5.18
C VAL A 58 4.40 -7.54 -5.83
N HIS A 59 5.21 -6.69 -6.48
CA HIS A 59 6.38 -7.15 -7.23
C HIS A 59 7.63 -7.19 -6.36
N GLY A 60 8.48 -8.21 -6.56
CA GLY A 60 9.75 -8.33 -5.86
C GLY A 60 10.86 -7.40 -6.39
N GLY A 61 10.53 -6.46 -7.28
CA GLY A 61 11.47 -5.43 -7.70
C GLY A 61 12.49 -5.85 -8.75
N LEU A 62 12.12 -6.69 -9.71
CA LEU A 62 12.99 -7.05 -10.84
C LEU A 62 13.57 -5.81 -11.56
N ARG A 63 12.82 -4.71 -11.60
CA ARG A 63 13.29 -3.42 -12.16
C ARG A 63 14.41 -2.79 -11.33
N TYR A 64 14.39 -2.95 -10.00
CA TYR A 64 15.45 -2.45 -9.12
C TYR A 64 16.72 -3.27 -9.29
N LEU A 65 16.58 -4.59 -9.45
CA LEU A 65 17.71 -5.46 -9.76
C LEU A 65 18.36 -5.07 -11.09
N ALA A 66 17.56 -4.77 -12.11
CA ALA A 66 18.06 -4.28 -13.40
C ALA A 66 18.78 -2.92 -13.29
N ALA A 67 18.42 -2.10 -12.30
CA ALA A 67 19.10 -0.83 -11.98
C ALA A 67 20.28 -0.98 -11.01
N GLY A 68 20.61 -2.22 -10.58
CA GLY A 68 21.71 -2.52 -9.67
C GLY A 68 21.40 -2.39 -8.18
N ASP A 69 20.13 -2.08 -7.81
CA ASP A 69 19.74 -1.98 -6.40
C ASP A 69 19.31 -3.35 -5.85
N VAL A 70 20.33 -4.13 -5.48
CA VAL A 70 20.16 -5.48 -4.92
C VAL A 70 19.50 -5.44 -3.54
N LYS A 71 19.80 -4.40 -2.74
CA LYS A 71 19.27 -4.27 -1.37
C LYS A 71 17.75 -4.08 -1.41
N LEU A 72 17.28 -3.11 -2.19
CA LEU A 72 15.85 -2.84 -2.34
C LEU A 72 15.10 -4.03 -2.95
N THR A 73 15.74 -4.74 -3.90
CA THR A 73 15.20 -5.98 -4.46
C THR A 73 14.99 -7.03 -3.37
N LYS A 74 16.01 -7.27 -2.53
CA LYS A 74 15.90 -8.23 -1.43
C LYS A 74 14.79 -7.88 -0.45
N GLU A 75 14.70 -6.63 -0.03
CA GLU A 75 13.62 -6.15 0.83
C GLU A 75 12.24 -6.38 0.20
N SER A 76 12.10 -6.05 -1.09
CA SER A 76 10.84 -6.20 -1.83
C SER A 76 10.40 -7.67 -1.96
N VAL A 77 11.33 -8.60 -2.29
CA VAL A 77 10.96 -10.02 -2.43
C VAL A 77 10.63 -10.66 -1.08
N VAL A 78 11.33 -10.28 -0.01
CA VAL A 78 11.04 -10.77 1.35
C VAL A 78 9.66 -10.30 1.80
N GLU A 79 9.32 -9.04 1.58
CA GLU A 79 8.00 -8.50 1.94
C GLU A 79 6.87 -9.11 1.09
N ARG A 80 7.11 -9.36 -0.20
CA ARG A 80 6.16 -10.10 -1.05
C ARG A 80 5.86 -11.48 -0.51
N GLU A 81 6.89 -12.26 -0.17
CA GLU A 81 6.72 -13.61 0.37
C GLU A 81 6.01 -13.58 1.74
N ARG A 82 6.25 -12.54 2.53
CA ARG A 82 5.55 -12.31 3.78
C ARG A 82 4.06 -12.04 3.55
N LEU A 83 3.73 -11.12 2.64
CA LEU A 83 2.34 -10.79 2.31
C LEU A 83 1.57 -11.98 1.75
N LEU A 84 2.20 -12.84 0.93
CA LEU A 84 1.60 -14.08 0.45
C LEU A 84 1.19 -15.04 1.57
N LYS A 85 1.93 -15.02 2.70
CA LYS A 85 1.62 -15.84 3.89
C LYS A 85 0.62 -15.17 4.81
N GLU A 86 0.74 -13.86 5.05
CA GLU A 86 -0.07 -13.12 6.03
C GLU A 86 -1.43 -12.69 5.46
N ALA A 87 -1.56 -12.55 4.14
CA ALA A 87 -2.78 -12.11 3.47
C ALA A 87 -3.31 -13.12 2.42
N PRO A 88 -3.58 -14.39 2.81
CA PRO A 88 -4.07 -15.40 1.89
C PRO A 88 -5.43 -14.98 1.31
N GLY A 89 -5.61 -15.16 0.00
CA GLY A 89 -6.82 -14.77 -0.73
C GLY A 89 -6.87 -13.28 -1.11
N LEU A 90 -6.06 -12.42 -0.50
CA LEU A 90 -5.89 -11.02 -0.90
C LEU A 90 -4.66 -10.84 -1.78
N VAL A 91 -3.58 -11.54 -1.46
CA VAL A 91 -2.34 -11.55 -2.24
C VAL A 91 -2.18 -12.94 -2.85
N ASN A 92 -2.08 -13.00 -4.18
CA ASN A 92 -2.01 -14.25 -4.92
C ASN A 92 -0.85 -14.24 -5.90
N ARG A 93 -0.22 -15.40 -6.10
CA ARG A 93 0.85 -15.57 -7.10
C ARG A 93 0.29 -15.43 -8.50
N ILE A 94 1.04 -14.76 -9.38
CA ILE A 94 0.73 -14.64 -10.79
C ILE A 94 1.99 -14.83 -11.64
N ALA A 95 1.87 -15.56 -12.75
CA ALA A 95 2.97 -15.77 -13.68
C ALA A 95 3.14 -14.57 -14.61
N PHE A 96 4.37 -14.11 -14.72
CA PHE A 96 4.80 -13.08 -15.67
C PHE A 96 5.62 -13.70 -16.80
N TYR A 97 5.44 -13.18 -18.01
CA TYR A 97 6.15 -13.63 -19.19
C TYR A 97 6.92 -12.48 -19.83
N PHE A 98 8.24 -12.53 -19.71
CA PHE A 98 9.11 -11.57 -20.37
C PHE A 98 9.48 -12.10 -21.75
N SER A 99 8.89 -11.56 -22.81
CA SER A 99 9.07 -12.02 -24.18
C SER A 99 10.39 -11.56 -24.80
N PHE A 100 11.08 -12.47 -25.51
CA PHE A 100 12.28 -12.19 -26.27
C PHE A 100 11.97 -12.02 -27.74
N ARG A 101 12.44 -10.92 -28.32
CA ARG A 101 12.33 -10.66 -29.75
C ARG A 101 13.72 -10.51 -30.37
N LYS A 102 13.85 -10.86 -31.68
CA LYS A 102 15.12 -10.71 -32.40
C LYS A 102 15.60 -9.25 -32.36
N GLY A 103 16.84 -9.02 -31.92
CA GLY A 103 17.45 -7.68 -31.87
C GLY A 103 17.10 -6.83 -30.65
N LEU A 104 16.29 -7.31 -29.73
CA LEU A 104 15.97 -6.59 -28.48
C LEU A 104 16.79 -7.11 -27.30
N TRP A 105 17.19 -6.19 -26.43
CA TRP A 105 17.84 -6.44 -25.14
C TRP A 105 16.81 -6.33 -24.00
N PRO A 106 16.89 -7.14 -22.92
CA PRO A 106 17.81 -8.24 -22.70
C PRO A 106 17.42 -9.51 -23.48
N GLY A 107 18.41 -10.26 -23.92
CA GLY A 107 18.22 -11.56 -24.52
C GLY A 107 18.00 -12.66 -23.48
N ARG A 108 17.68 -13.90 -23.96
CA ARG A 108 17.39 -15.05 -23.09
C ARG A 108 18.43 -15.28 -21.98
N TRP A 109 19.71 -15.30 -22.34
CA TRP A 109 20.77 -15.62 -21.38
C TRP A 109 20.95 -14.55 -20.29
N ALA A 110 20.89 -13.28 -20.69
CA ALA A 110 20.94 -12.18 -19.71
C ALA A 110 19.76 -12.25 -18.73
N MET A 111 18.55 -12.49 -19.25
CA MET A 111 17.36 -12.62 -18.40
C MET A 111 17.43 -13.85 -17.49
N THR A 112 17.97 -14.97 -17.98
CA THR A 112 18.17 -16.16 -17.12
C THR A 112 19.09 -15.86 -15.93
N VAL A 113 20.18 -15.11 -16.14
CA VAL A 113 21.08 -14.71 -15.04
C VAL A 113 20.35 -13.75 -14.08
N ILE A 114 19.65 -12.74 -14.59
CA ILE A 114 18.91 -11.79 -13.78
C ILE A 114 17.83 -12.49 -12.94
N LEU A 115 17.07 -13.39 -13.54
CA LEU A 115 16.02 -14.15 -12.83
C LEU A 115 16.61 -15.16 -11.86
N GLY A 116 17.78 -15.75 -12.15
CA GLY A 116 18.51 -16.61 -11.21
C GLY A 116 18.93 -15.86 -9.94
N ILE A 117 19.42 -14.62 -10.06
CA ILE A 117 19.72 -13.76 -8.91
C ILE A 117 18.41 -13.39 -8.17
N TYR A 118 17.37 -13.07 -8.90
CA TYR A 118 16.06 -12.73 -8.34
C TYR A 118 15.49 -13.89 -7.50
N ASP A 119 15.50 -15.10 -8.05
CA ASP A 119 15.06 -16.31 -7.35
C ASP A 119 15.90 -16.61 -6.10
N PHE A 120 17.21 -16.45 -6.22
CA PHE A 120 18.12 -16.61 -5.07
C PHE A 120 17.80 -15.62 -3.94
N LEU A 121 17.53 -14.35 -4.27
CA LEU A 121 17.16 -13.33 -3.29
C LEU A 121 15.78 -13.61 -2.66
N ALA A 122 14.86 -14.21 -3.41
CA ALA A 122 13.54 -14.59 -2.96
C ALA A 122 13.50 -15.93 -2.20
N GLY A 123 14.61 -16.70 -2.23
CA GLY A 123 14.66 -18.05 -1.66
C GLY A 123 13.78 -19.07 -2.39
N ILE A 124 13.53 -18.87 -3.69
CA ILE A 124 12.72 -19.73 -4.55
C ILE A 124 13.53 -20.18 -5.78
N ASN A 125 12.99 -21.10 -6.56
CA ASN A 125 13.54 -21.47 -7.87
C ASN A 125 12.33 -21.69 -8.81
N ASP A 126 11.90 -20.59 -9.46
CA ASP A 126 10.60 -20.59 -10.14
C ASP A 126 10.69 -20.15 -11.61
N HIS A 127 11.80 -19.48 -12.02
CA HIS A 127 11.89 -19.04 -13.39
C HIS A 127 12.14 -20.20 -14.37
N ARG A 128 11.48 -20.11 -15.54
CA ARG A 128 11.64 -21.08 -16.63
C ARG A 128 11.56 -20.42 -17.99
N TYR A 129 12.18 -21.05 -18.97
CA TYR A 129 12.07 -20.63 -20.36
C TYR A 129 10.84 -21.28 -21.02
N CYS A 130 10.05 -20.47 -21.70
CA CYS A 130 8.92 -20.91 -22.54
C CYS A 130 9.25 -20.63 -24.01
N ASN A 131 9.19 -21.67 -24.84
CA ASN A 131 9.37 -21.53 -26.28
C ASN A 131 8.11 -20.95 -26.97
N ASN A 132 8.23 -20.56 -28.25
CA ASN A 132 7.13 -19.96 -28.98
C ASN A 132 5.89 -20.86 -29.05
N LYS A 133 6.04 -22.16 -29.17
CA LYS A 133 4.92 -23.10 -29.27
C LYS A 133 4.06 -23.06 -28.00
N VAL A 134 4.69 -23.06 -26.85
CA VAL A 134 4.02 -22.95 -25.54
C VAL A 134 3.33 -21.60 -25.40
N LEU A 135 3.99 -20.51 -25.79
CA LEU A 135 3.41 -19.17 -25.72
C LEU A 135 2.18 -18.99 -26.61
N GLN A 136 2.21 -19.54 -27.83
CA GLN A 136 1.07 -19.50 -28.74
C GLN A 136 -0.13 -20.32 -28.23
N GLN A 137 0.13 -21.44 -27.58
CA GLN A 137 -0.93 -22.25 -26.94
C GLN A 137 -1.60 -21.52 -25.77
N GLN A 138 -0.81 -20.77 -24.99
CA GLN A 138 -1.33 -20.04 -23.83
C GLN A 138 -1.94 -18.69 -24.19
N PHE A 139 -1.42 -18.03 -25.24
CA PHE A 139 -1.79 -16.67 -25.63
C PHE A 139 -2.11 -16.60 -27.12
N SER A 140 -3.32 -16.96 -27.51
CA SER A 140 -3.76 -17.04 -28.92
C SER A 140 -3.67 -15.73 -29.71
N GLY A 141 -3.72 -14.57 -29.03
CA GLY A 141 -3.60 -13.24 -29.64
C GLY A 141 -2.18 -12.67 -29.67
N LEU A 142 -1.16 -13.45 -29.25
CA LEU A 142 0.20 -12.92 -29.18
C LEU A 142 0.81 -12.73 -30.57
N ASN A 143 1.28 -11.52 -30.86
CA ASN A 143 2.01 -11.23 -32.11
C ASN A 143 3.36 -11.99 -32.12
N ASN A 144 3.48 -12.93 -33.07
CA ASN A 144 4.61 -13.83 -33.23
C ASN A 144 5.79 -13.25 -34.02
N THR A 145 5.67 -12.04 -34.57
CA THR A 145 6.71 -11.42 -35.40
C THR A 145 8.01 -11.31 -34.60
N ASN A 146 9.06 -12.00 -35.07
CA ASN A 146 10.39 -12.06 -34.43
C ASN A 146 10.41 -12.57 -32.98
N LEU A 147 9.34 -13.20 -32.48
CA LEU A 147 9.27 -13.78 -31.15
C LEU A 147 10.14 -15.04 -31.09
N LYS A 148 11.06 -15.10 -30.10
CA LYS A 148 11.95 -16.24 -29.87
C LYS A 148 11.49 -17.13 -28.69
N GLY A 149 10.66 -16.58 -27.81
CA GLY A 149 10.21 -17.23 -26.59
C GLY A 149 10.03 -16.22 -25.46
N ALA A 150 9.86 -16.68 -24.24
CA ALA A 150 9.80 -15.86 -23.04
C ALA A 150 10.47 -16.54 -21.84
N SER A 151 10.94 -15.76 -20.88
CA SER A 151 11.14 -16.24 -19.52
C SER A 151 9.84 -16.05 -18.74
N CYS A 152 9.40 -17.12 -18.09
CA CYS A 152 8.31 -17.09 -17.14
C CYS A 152 8.91 -17.03 -15.73
N TYR A 153 8.36 -16.16 -14.88
CA TYR A 153 8.70 -16.03 -13.47
C TYR A 153 7.44 -15.64 -12.69
N THR A 154 7.45 -15.85 -11.39
CA THR A 154 6.29 -15.55 -10.55
C THR A 154 6.52 -14.27 -9.76
N ASP A 155 5.49 -13.43 -9.76
CA ASP A 155 5.34 -12.31 -8.86
C ASP A 155 3.97 -12.42 -8.17
N ALA A 156 3.45 -11.36 -7.55
CA ALA A 156 2.16 -11.43 -6.91
C ALA A 156 1.24 -10.27 -7.31
N MET A 157 -0.05 -10.53 -7.26
CA MET A 157 -1.11 -9.54 -7.37
C MET A 157 -1.83 -9.38 -6.03
N VAL A 158 -2.35 -8.18 -5.78
CA VAL A 158 -3.10 -7.83 -4.57
C VAL A 158 -4.43 -7.16 -4.95
N ASP A 159 -5.47 -7.43 -4.17
CA ASP A 159 -6.60 -6.51 -4.07
C ASP A 159 -6.20 -5.40 -3.08
N ASP A 160 -5.72 -4.30 -3.63
CA ASP A 160 -5.10 -3.20 -2.87
C ASP A 160 -6.07 -2.56 -1.87
N SER A 161 -7.31 -2.28 -2.28
CA SER A 161 -8.33 -1.72 -1.40
C SER A 161 -8.66 -2.66 -0.24
N ARG A 162 -8.87 -3.95 -0.56
CA ARG A 162 -9.20 -4.96 0.45
C ARG A 162 -8.04 -5.21 1.42
N LEU A 163 -6.78 -5.06 0.96
CA LEU A 163 -5.63 -5.14 1.85
C LEU A 163 -5.67 -4.00 2.89
N VAL A 164 -5.97 -2.76 2.47
CA VAL A 164 -6.14 -1.63 3.41
C VAL A 164 -7.25 -1.91 4.39
N LEU A 165 -8.44 -2.34 3.91
CA LEU A 165 -9.57 -2.66 4.77
C LEU A 165 -9.26 -3.78 5.75
N ARG A 166 -8.49 -4.80 5.35
CA ARG A 166 -8.04 -5.86 6.25
C ARG A 166 -7.18 -5.32 7.38
N VAL A 167 -6.21 -4.45 7.06
CA VAL A 167 -5.35 -3.82 8.08
C VAL A 167 -6.17 -2.96 9.03
N LEU A 168 -7.10 -2.15 8.52
CA LEU A 168 -7.98 -1.31 9.35
C LEU A 168 -8.89 -2.15 10.25
N HIS A 169 -9.46 -3.23 9.71
CA HIS A 169 -10.29 -4.15 10.51
C HIS A 169 -9.49 -4.79 11.66
N ASP A 170 -8.26 -5.22 11.40
CA ASP A 170 -7.39 -5.76 12.44
C ASP A 170 -7.09 -4.71 13.52
N CYS A 171 -6.91 -3.43 13.15
CA CYS A 171 -6.74 -2.33 14.10
C CYS A 171 -7.97 -2.13 14.99
N VAL A 172 -9.17 -2.14 14.39
CA VAL A 172 -10.43 -2.00 15.13
C VAL A 172 -10.62 -3.14 16.13
N ASN A 173 -10.30 -4.38 15.74
CA ASN A 173 -10.35 -5.52 16.62
C ASN A 173 -9.36 -5.43 17.82
N GLN A 174 -8.31 -4.63 17.66
CA GLN A 174 -7.33 -4.32 18.70
C GLN A 174 -7.64 -3.01 19.46
N GLY A 175 -8.81 -2.41 19.26
CA GLY A 175 -9.30 -1.24 20.00
C GLY A 175 -9.05 0.11 19.35
N ALA A 176 -8.50 0.18 18.14
CA ALA A 176 -8.41 1.43 17.41
C ALA A 176 -9.78 1.94 16.97
N SER A 177 -9.88 3.23 16.73
CA SER A 177 -11.05 3.87 16.16
C SER A 177 -10.78 4.37 14.75
N ILE A 178 -11.74 4.18 13.85
CA ILE A 178 -11.66 4.67 12.47
C ILE A 178 -12.95 5.38 12.08
N LEU A 179 -12.84 6.46 11.33
CA LEU A 179 -13.98 7.18 10.75
C LEU A 179 -13.65 7.54 9.30
N ASN A 180 -14.51 7.10 8.39
CA ASN A 180 -14.55 7.59 7.02
C ASN A 180 -15.58 8.72 6.87
N TYR A 181 -15.63 9.36 5.72
CA TYR A 181 -16.48 10.52 5.42
C TYR A 181 -16.35 11.61 6.48
N THR A 182 -15.17 11.73 7.10
CA THR A 182 -14.88 12.68 8.17
C THR A 182 -13.65 13.49 7.76
N LYS A 183 -13.88 14.70 7.28
CA LYS A 183 -12.84 15.59 6.79
C LYS A 183 -12.19 16.34 7.95
N VAL A 184 -10.87 16.26 8.02
CA VAL A 184 -10.08 17.18 8.83
C VAL A 184 -9.98 18.50 8.07
N SER A 185 -10.55 19.55 8.63
CA SER A 185 -10.57 20.90 8.04
C SER A 185 -9.34 21.70 8.42
N ASP A 186 -8.89 21.57 9.69
CA ASP A 186 -7.75 22.31 10.20
C ASP A 186 -7.06 21.61 11.37
N LEU A 187 -5.89 22.12 11.76
CA LEU A 187 -5.13 21.68 12.93
C LEU A 187 -5.44 22.57 14.14
N VAL A 188 -5.47 21.96 15.31
CA VAL A 188 -5.50 22.70 16.57
C VAL A 188 -4.06 22.99 16.97
N ILE A 189 -3.68 24.28 17.00
CA ILE A 189 -2.34 24.73 17.36
C ILE A 189 -2.44 25.52 18.67
N GLU A 190 -1.72 25.09 19.69
CA GLU A 190 -1.63 25.76 21.00
C GLU A 190 -0.16 25.83 21.40
N GLN A 191 0.32 27.06 21.70
CA GLN A 191 1.73 27.29 22.07
C GLN A 191 2.74 26.68 21.08
N ASP A 192 2.54 26.92 19.79
CA ASP A 192 3.35 26.42 18.67
C ASP A 192 3.43 24.88 18.57
N ARG A 193 2.43 24.20 19.13
CA ARG A 193 2.31 22.75 19.04
C ARG A 193 0.96 22.34 18.50
N VAL A 194 0.96 21.33 17.65
CA VAL A 194 -0.28 20.69 17.20
C VAL A 194 -0.80 19.81 18.33
N THR A 195 -1.98 20.16 18.87
CA THR A 195 -2.65 19.48 19.99
C THR A 195 -3.91 18.74 19.58
N GLY A 196 -4.23 18.73 18.28
CA GLY A 196 -5.41 18.06 17.76
C GLY A 196 -5.79 18.49 16.36
N VAL A 197 -7.03 18.21 16.00
CA VAL A 197 -7.60 18.56 14.70
C VAL A 197 -9.02 19.09 14.85
N PHE A 198 -9.47 19.88 13.88
CA PHE A 198 -10.88 20.19 13.67
C PHE A 198 -11.43 19.28 12.56
N ILE A 199 -12.59 18.67 12.78
CA ILE A 199 -13.33 17.92 11.78
C ILE A 199 -14.63 18.63 11.42
N GLU A 200 -15.06 18.48 10.16
CA GLU A 200 -16.36 18.95 9.69
C GLU A 200 -17.44 17.93 10.02
N ASP A 201 -18.47 18.34 10.74
CA ASP A 201 -19.69 17.56 10.92
C ASP A 201 -20.64 17.85 9.74
N SER A 202 -20.75 16.91 8.81
CA SER A 202 -21.58 17.05 7.61
C SER A 202 -23.09 17.12 7.87
N GLU A 203 -23.55 16.82 9.09
CA GLU A 203 -24.96 16.88 9.43
C GLU A 203 -25.39 18.24 10.02
N ASN A 204 -24.47 18.92 10.73
CA ASN A 204 -24.80 20.12 11.48
C ASN A 204 -24.01 21.37 11.03
N ASP A 205 -23.15 21.22 10.03
CA ASP A 205 -22.28 22.30 9.53
C ASP A 205 -21.39 22.92 10.64
N GLN A 206 -21.02 22.11 11.64
CA GLN A 206 -20.23 22.53 12.79
C GLN A 206 -18.85 21.92 12.77
N LEU A 207 -17.91 22.67 13.35
CA LEU A 207 -16.54 22.16 13.58
C LEU A 207 -16.48 21.49 14.96
N ILE A 208 -16.01 20.25 14.97
CA ILE A 208 -15.76 19.51 16.21
C ILE A 208 -14.24 19.46 16.45
N LYS A 209 -13.82 19.93 17.62
CA LYS A 209 -12.42 19.85 18.06
C LYS A 209 -12.14 18.46 18.63
N LEU A 210 -11.09 17.81 18.12
CA LEU A 210 -10.57 16.55 18.67
C LEU A 210 -9.15 16.78 19.17
N SER A 211 -8.88 16.35 20.40
CA SER A 211 -7.57 16.53 21.04
C SER A 211 -6.70 15.29 20.91
N ALA A 212 -5.40 15.48 20.65
CA ALA A 212 -4.43 14.38 20.58
C ALA A 212 -3.05 14.84 21.06
N SER A 213 -2.26 13.88 21.56
CA SER A 213 -0.85 14.13 21.89
C SER A 213 0.03 14.27 20.64
N ALA A 214 -0.34 13.60 19.55
CA ALA A 214 0.30 13.70 18.24
C ALA A 214 -0.71 13.57 17.10
N VAL A 215 -0.47 14.31 16.02
CA VAL A 215 -1.22 14.19 14.76
C VAL A 215 -0.27 13.75 13.65
N ILE A 216 -0.61 12.68 12.95
CA ILE A 216 0.21 12.12 11.88
C ILE A 216 -0.49 12.36 10.54
N ASN A 217 0.16 13.14 9.68
CA ASN A 217 -0.32 13.39 8.32
C ASN A 217 0.04 12.23 7.40
N ALA A 218 -0.93 11.40 7.04
CA ALA A 218 -0.83 10.27 6.13
C ALA A 218 -1.70 10.47 4.87
N THR A 219 -1.94 11.72 4.46
CA THR A 219 -2.84 12.08 3.36
C THR A 219 -2.24 11.86 1.95
N GLY A 220 -1.08 11.19 1.86
CA GLY A 220 -0.46 10.79 0.58
C GLY A 220 -0.16 11.99 -0.33
N ALA A 221 -0.69 11.99 -1.55
CA ALA A 221 -0.45 13.05 -2.53
C ALA A 221 -1.00 14.44 -2.10
N TRP A 222 -1.79 14.50 -1.05
CA TRP A 222 -2.36 15.74 -0.50
C TRP A 222 -1.68 16.21 0.78
N ALA A 223 -0.56 15.61 1.17
CA ALA A 223 0.13 15.89 2.44
C ALA A 223 0.47 17.37 2.63
N ASP A 224 0.83 18.08 1.56
CA ASP A 224 1.17 19.50 1.61
C ASP A 224 -0.01 20.39 2.00
N ARG A 225 -1.24 19.98 1.69
CA ARG A 225 -2.44 20.77 2.06
C ARG A 225 -2.61 20.89 3.57
N LEU A 226 -2.34 19.81 4.29
CA LEU A 226 -2.42 19.83 5.76
C LEU A 226 -1.15 20.42 6.38
N ARG A 227 0.02 20.14 5.79
CA ARG A 227 1.31 20.68 6.24
C ARG A 227 1.33 22.21 6.21
N ASN A 228 0.80 22.82 5.15
CA ASN A 228 0.77 24.28 4.98
C ASN A 228 -0.17 24.99 5.98
N ARG A 229 -0.87 24.27 6.85
CA ARG A 229 -1.66 24.82 7.95
C ARG A 229 -0.83 25.07 9.21
N VAL A 230 0.42 24.61 9.25
CA VAL A 230 1.33 24.76 10.39
C VAL A 230 2.26 25.98 10.23
N ASN A 231 2.34 26.56 9.03
CA ASN A 231 3.22 27.71 8.70
C ASN A 231 2.46 29.02 8.81
#